data_948eb425078979d14f177cca1f82de35
#
_entry.id   948eb425078979d14f177cca1f82de35
#
_cell.length_a   1.000
_cell.length_b   1.000
_cell.length_c   1.000
_cell.angle_alpha   90.00
_cell.angle_beta   90.00
_cell.angle_gamma   90.00
#
_symmetry.space_group_name_H-M   'P 1'
#
loop_
_entity.id
_entity.type
_entity.pdbx_description
1 polymer ?
#
loop_
_entity_poly.entity_id
_entity_poly.type
_entity_poly.pdbx_seq_one_letter_code
_entity_poly.pdbx_strand_id
1 'polypeptide(L)'
;MVKETNISINENRLWDSLMEMAKIGPGIAGGNNRQTVTFEDGEARKLLQKWTSEAGMSMKVDELGSMFFKRDGTDKNALPVVIGSHLDTQPTGGKYDGVLGVLAGLEVVRTLN
;
A
#
# COMPACT_ATOMS: atom_id res chain seq x y z
N MET A 1 30.05 14.22 -12.45
CA MET A 1 29.33 14.84 -11.29
C MET A 1 27.96 14.18 -11.21
N VAL A 2 27.71 13.43 -10.15
CA VAL A 2 26.38 12.87 -9.89
C VAL A 2 25.48 14.02 -9.46
N LYS A 3 24.42 14.31 -10.22
CA LYS A 3 23.42 15.29 -9.83
C LYS A 3 22.62 14.65 -8.69
N GLU A 4 22.86 15.08 -7.46
CA GLU A 4 21.99 14.68 -6.34
C GLU A 4 20.61 15.25 -6.60
N THR A 5 19.70 14.41 -7.05
CA THR A 5 18.29 14.73 -7.06
C THR A 5 17.75 14.41 -5.67
N ASN A 6 17.44 15.44 -4.90
CA ASN A 6 16.73 15.29 -3.63
C ASN A 6 15.29 14.85 -3.92
N ILE A 7 15.10 13.53 -4.03
CA ILE A 7 13.77 12.92 -4.13
C ILE A 7 13.22 12.84 -2.71
N SER A 8 12.09 13.50 -2.46
CA SER A 8 11.38 13.41 -1.20
C SER A 8 9.95 12.93 -1.41
N ILE A 9 9.47 12.15 -0.46
CA ILE A 9 8.08 11.69 -0.44
C ILE A 9 7.13 12.86 -0.15
N ASN A 10 5.86 12.70 -0.51
CA ASN A 10 4.80 13.60 -0.09
C ASN A 10 4.17 13.04 1.20
N GLU A 11 4.58 13.57 2.34
CA GLU A 11 4.13 13.11 3.65
C GLU A 11 2.62 13.30 3.85
N ASN A 12 2.05 14.39 3.36
CA ASN A 12 0.61 14.63 3.45
C ASN A 12 -0.18 13.59 2.64
N ARG A 13 0.28 13.25 1.44
CA ARG A 13 -0.36 12.22 0.62
C ARG A 13 -0.29 10.84 1.28
N LEU A 14 0.82 10.50 1.90
CA LEU A 14 0.95 9.27 2.68
C LEU A 14 -0.03 9.27 3.87
N TRP A 15 -0.06 10.36 4.61
CA TRP A 15 -0.97 10.52 5.76
C TRP A 15 -2.44 10.41 5.35
N ASP A 16 -2.83 11.12 4.30
CA ASP A 16 -4.20 11.08 3.79
C ASP A 16 -4.59 9.68 3.33
N SER A 17 -3.69 8.95 2.69
CA SER A 17 -3.90 7.55 2.29
C SER A 17 -4.10 6.64 3.52
N LEU A 18 -3.32 6.83 4.58
CA LEU A 18 -3.49 6.09 5.85
C LEU A 18 -4.84 6.39 6.48
N MET A 19 -5.24 7.65 6.54
CA MET A 19 -6.51 8.06 7.15
C MET A 19 -7.71 7.58 6.33
N GLU A 20 -7.61 7.59 5.02
CA GLU A 20 -8.66 7.07 4.15
C GLU A 20 -8.81 5.55 4.29
N MET A 21 -7.71 4.80 4.29
CA MET A 21 -7.73 3.37 4.52
C MET A 21 -8.30 3.02 5.90
N ALA A 22 -8.03 3.83 6.91
CA ALA A 22 -8.52 3.63 8.27
C ALA A 22 -10.05 3.75 8.42
N LYS A 23 -10.74 4.34 7.45
CA LYS A 23 -12.22 4.40 7.43
C LYS A 23 -12.87 3.05 7.12
N ILE A 24 -12.12 2.11 6.56
CA ILE A 24 -12.58 0.77 6.20
C ILE A 24 -12.33 -0.17 7.38
N GLY A 25 -13.39 -0.73 7.96
CA GLY A 25 -13.32 -1.58 9.14
C GLY A 25 -12.89 -0.81 10.39
N PRO A 26 -13.67 0.19 10.83
CA PRO A 26 -13.37 0.88 12.07
C PRO A 26 -13.46 -0.07 13.26
N GLY A 27 -12.52 0.04 14.18
CA GLY A 27 -12.44 -0.73 15.40
C GLY A 27 -12.72 0.10 16.65
N ILE A 28 -12.40 -0.48 17.81
CA ILE A 28 -12.54 0.21 19.10
C ILE A 28 -11.42 1.26 19.29
N ALA A 29 -11.70 2.25 20.12
CA ALA A 29 -10.73 3.29 20.52
C ALA A 29 -10.01 3.98 19.34
N GLY A 30 -10.70 4.15 18.22
CA GLY A 30 -10.14 4.77 17.04
C GLY A 30 -9.20 3.87 16.22
N GLY A 31 -9.11 2.59 16.53
CA GLY A 31 -8.34 1.61 15.77
C GLY A 31 -9.10 1.02 14.59
N ASN A 32 -8.63 -0.11 14.09
CA ASN A 32 -9.23 -0.85 12.99
C ASN A 32 -9.51 -2.30 13.37
N ASN A 33 -10.58 -2.83 12.78
CA ASN A 33 -10.93 -4.24 12.77
C ASN A 33 -11.21 -4.63 11.32
N ARG A 34 -10.17 -5.01 10.60
CA ARG A 34 -10.22 -5.41 9.18
C ARG A 34 -9.47 -6.73 9.03
N GLN A 35 -10.09 -7.78 9.52
CA GLN A 35 -9.49 -9.10 9.48
C GLN A 35 -9.51 -9.65 8.06
N THR A 36 -8.49 -10.47 7.75
CA THR A 36 -8.36 -11.10 6.43
C THR A 36 -9.61 -11.93 6.06
N VAL A 37 -9.97 -11.95 4.78
CA VAL A 37 -11.14 -12.67 4.23
C VAL A 37 -12.49 -12.16 4.74
N THR A 38 -12.54 -10.97 5.30
CA THR A 38 -13.80 -10.27 5.62
C THR A 38 -14.25 -9.38 4.48
N PHE A 39 -15.47 -8.88 4.57
CA PHE A 39 -15.98 -7.88 3.64
C PHE A 39 -15.12 -6.60 3.66
N GLU A 40 -14.74 -6.15 4.84
CA GLU A 40 -13.89 -4.97 5.05
C GLU A 40 -12.50 -5.16 4.41
N ASP A 41 -11.91 -6.33 4.54
CA ASP A 41 -10.66 -6.66 3.86
C ASP A 41 -10.82 -6.55 2.34
N GLY A 42 -11.92 -7.07 1.80
CA GLY A 42 -12.26 -6.95 0.38
C GLY A 42 -12.35 -5.49 -0.09
N GLU A 43 -12.98 -4.61 0.69
CA GLU A 43 -13.09 -3.18 0.37
C GLU A 43 -11.73 -2.46 0.42
N ALA A 44 -10.90 -2.78 1.42
CA ALA A 44 -9.55 -2.24 1.53
C ALA A 44 -8.67 -2.67 0.33
N ARG A 45 -8.77 -3.91 -0.10
CA ARG A 45 -8.07 -4.44 -1.26
C ARG A 45 -8.47 -3.74 -2.55
N LYS A 46 -9.77 -3.45 -2.73
CA LYS A 46 -10.27 -2.66 -3.88
C LYS A 46 -9.73 -1.23 -3.87
N LEU A 47 -9.70 -0.59 -2.70
CA LEU A 47 -9.16 0.76 -2.57
C LEU A 47 -7.66 0.79 -2.92
N LEU A 48 -6.89 -0.17 -2.41
CA LEU A 48 -5.47 -0.30 -2.75
C LEU A 48 -5.26 -0.56 -4.25
N GLN A 49 -6.07 -1.44 -4.85
CA GLN A 49 -6.03 -1.71 -6.29
C GLN A 49 -6.30 -0.44 -7.11
N LYS A 50 -7.27 0.37 -6.70
CA LYS A 50 -7.55 1.65 -7.35
C LYS A 50 -6.33 2.57 -7.32
N TRP A 51 -5.74 2.78 -6.15
CA TRP A 51 -4.60 3.67 -5.99
C TRP A 51 -3.35 3.20 -6.73
N THR A 52 -3.08 1.90 -6.73
CA THR A 52 -1.93 1.33 -7.44
C THR A 52 -2.13 1.40 -8.96
N SER A 53 -3.36 1.19 -9.45
CA SER A 53 -3.71 1.38 -10.86
C SER A 53 -3.53 2.84 -11.29
N GLU A 54 -3.98 3.79 -10.49
CA GLU A 54 -3.78 5.23 -10.73
C GLU A 54 -2.29 5.61 -10.73
N ALA A 55 -1.46 4.88 -9.99
CA ALA A 55 0.00 5.02 -9.97
C ALA A 55 0.71 4.27 -11.12
N GLY A 56 -0.04 3.69 -12.06
CA GLY A 56 0.51 3.01 -13.24
C GLY A 56 1.06 1.61 -12.97
N MET A 57 0.66 0.97 -11.88
CA MET A 57 1.11 -0.38 -11.54
C MET A 57 0.16 -1.45 -12.09
N SER A 58 0.72 -2.57 -12.49
CA SER A 58 -0.03 -3.78 -12.80
C SER A 58 -0.20 -4.64 -11.54
N MET A 59 -1.31 -5.39 -11.45
CA MET A 59 -1.61 -6.24 -10.30
C MET A 59 -1.68 -7.71 -10.69
N LYS A 60 -1.16 -8.56 -9.82
CA LYS A 60 -1.38 -10.01 -9.81
C LYS A 60 -1.76 -10.45 -8.41
N VAL A 61 -2.53 -11.52 -8.31
CA VAL A 61 -2.90 -12.15 -7.05
C VAL A 61 -2.52 -13.62 -7.14
N ASP A 62 -1.85 -14.15 -6.13
CA ASP A 62 -1.49 -15.57 -6.08
C ASP A 62 -2.60 -16.44 -5.49
N GLU A 63 -2.35 -17.74 -5.41
CA GLU A 63 -3.31 -18.73 -4.91
C GLU A 63 -3.67 -18.56 -3.43
N LEU A 64 -2.81 -17.89 -2.66
CA LEU A 64 -3.04 -17.58 -1.25
C LEU A 64 -3.75 -16.23 -1.05
N GLY A 65 -3.98 -15.49 -2.15
CA GLY A 65 -4.60 -14.18 -2.10
C GLY A 65 -3.61 -13.02 -1.87
N SER A 66 -2.31 -13.26 -1.92
CA SER A 66 -1.31 -12.18 -1.83
C SER A 66 -1.37 -11.30 -3.07
N MET A 67 -1.41 -10.00 -2.88
CA MET A 67 -1.47 -9.01 -3.95
C MET A 67 -0.06 -8.53 -4.29
N PHE A 68 0.29 -8.62 -5.56
CA PHE A 68 1.56 -8.13 -6.10
C PHE A 68 1.29 -6.98 -7.06
N PHE A 69 1.85 -5.83 -6.77
CA PHE A 69 1.78 -4.66 -7.62
C PHE A 69 3.15 -4.38 -8.20
N LYS A 70 3.23 -4.21 -9.52
CA LYS A 70 4.49 -4.02 -10.22
C LYS A 70 4.50 -2.71 -10.97
N ARG A 71 5.52 -1.91 -10.74
CA ARG A 71 5.95 -0.82 -11.60
C ARG A 71 7.14 -1.29 -12.42
N ASP A 72 7.06 -1.22 -13.73
CA ASP A 72 8.18 -1.60 -14.58
C ASP A 72 9.34 -0.61 -14.44
N GLY A 73 10.55 -1.16 -14.37
CA GLY A 73 11.77 -0.39 -14.47
C GLY A 73 12.20 -0.17 -15.93
N THR A 74 13.26 0.61 -16.09
CA THR A 74 13.85 0.87 -17.42
C THR A 74 14.75 -0.26 -17.88
N ASP A 75 15.41 -0.97 -16.98
CA ASP A 75 16.22 -2.14 -17.25
C ASP A 75 15.40 -3.43 -17.03
N LYS A 76 15.08 -4.09 -18.15
CA LYS A 76 14.29 -5.34 -18.12
C LYS A 76 15.05 -6.55 -17.57
N ASN A 77 16.37 -6.47 -17.47
CA ASN A 77 17.22 -7.55 -16.95
C ASN A 77 17.55 -7.37 -15.46
N ALA A 78 17.26 -6.22 -14.89
CA ALA A 78 17.46 -5.98 -13.47
C ALA A 78 16.48 -6.78 -12.62
N LEU A 79 16.95 -7.27 -11.47
CA LEU A 79 16.09 -7.88 -10.47
C LEU A 79 15.17 -6.83 -9.83
N PRO A 80 13.96 -7.21 -9.46
CA PRO A 80 13.02 -6.28 -8.83
C PRO A 80 13.48 -5.90 -7.42
N VAL A 81 13.22 -4.66 -7.04
CA VAL A 81 13.23 -4.24 -5.63
C VAL A 81 11.83 -4.50 -5.07
N VAL A 82 11.74 -5.22 -3.97
CA VAL A 82 10.47 -5.65 -3.37
C VAL A 82 10.27 -4.93 -2.04
N ILE A 83 9.10 -4.35 -1.87
CA ILE A 83 8.61 -3.77 -0.62
C ILE A 83 7.31 -4.49 -0.28
N GLY A 84 7.12 -4.89 0.97
CA GLY A 84 5.91 -5.62 1.34
C GLY A 84 5.56 -5.48 2.82
N SER A 85 4.27 -5.65 3.09
CA SER A 85 3.69 -5.71 4.41
C SER A 85 2.30 -6.36 4.31
N HIS A 86 1.40 -6.12 5.28
CA HIS A 86 0.04 -6.64 5.26
C HIS A 86 -0.99 -5.50 5.36
N LEU A 87 -2.16 -5.70 4.74
CA LEU A 87 -3.24 -4.71 4.70
C LEU A 87 -4.32 -4.99 5.75
N ASP A 88 -4.46 -6.24 6.14
CA ASP A 88 -5.39 -6.67 7.18
C ASP A 88 -4.94 -6.24 8.57
N THR A 89 -5.84 -6.31 9.52
CA THR A 89 -5.58 -5.98 10.92
C THR A 89 -6.02 -7.09 11.85
N GLN A 90 -5.56 -7.02 13.09
CA GLN A 90 -6.13 -7.78 14.19
C GLN A 90 -7.53 -7.25 14.53
N PRO A 91 -8.35 -7.99 15.33
CA PRO A 91 -9.69 -7.53 15.75
C PRO A 91 -9.67 -6.19 16.50
N THR A 92 -8.60 -5.91 17.22
CA THR A 92 -8.38 -4.66 17.97
C THR A 92 -7.06 -4.01 17.51
N GLY A 93 -6.90 -3.90 16.18
CA GLY A 93 -5.70 -3.38 15.56
C GLY A 93 -5.62 -1.86 15.56
N GLY A 94 -4.42 -1.35 15.32
CA GLY A 94 -4.17 0.07 15.07
C GLY A 94 -4.37 0.42 13.59
N LYS A 95 -4.31 1.72 13.30
CA LYS A 95 -4.42 2.25 11.92
C LYS A 95 -3.16 2.05 11.09
N TYR A 96 -2.04 1.77 11.71
CA TYR A 96 -0.72 1.81 11.07
C TYR A 96 -0.06 0.44 10.95
N ASP A 97 -0.37 -0.50 11.84
CA ASP A 97 0.23 -1.83 11.83
C ASP A 97 -0.03 -2.54 10.51
N GLY A 98 1.01 -2.92 9.81
CA GLY A 98 1.00 -3.48 8.45
C GLY A 98 0.69 -2.45 7.36
N VAL A 99 -0.37 -1.69 7.53
CA VAL A 99 -0.87 -0.71 6.54
C VAL A 99 0.18 0.34 6.19
N LEU A 100 0.93 0.83 7.18
CA LEU A 100 2.00 1.80 6.94
C LEU A 100 3.04 1.26 5.96
N GLY A 101 3.47 0.02 6.11
CA GLY A 101 4.45 -0.60 5.20
C GLY A 101 3.92 -0.71 3.77
N VAL A 102 2.66 -1.08 3.59
CA VAL A 102 2.00 -1.15 2.26
C VAL A 102 1.91 0.23 1.63
N LEU A 103 1.39 1.22 2.34
CA LEU A 103 1.16 2.56 1.79
C LEU A 103 2.46 3.36 1.64
N ALA A 104 3.47 3.11 2.47
CA ALA A 104 4.82 3.65 2.27
C ALA A 104 5.43 3.15 0.95
N GLY A 105 5.25 1.86 0.63
CA GLY A 105 5.66 1.31 -0.67
C GLY A 105 4.95 2.00 -1.84
N LEU A 106 3.64 2.20 -1.74
CA LEU A 106 2.87 2.94 -2.76
C LEU A 106 3.36 4.39 -2.87
N GLU A 107 3.65 5.06 -1.74
CA GLU A 107 4.14 6.43 -1.76
C GLU A 107 5.53 6.54 -2.43
N VAL A 108 6.40 5.58 -2.23
CA VAL A 108 7.68 5.50 -2.97
C VAL A 108 7.43 5.46 -4.47
N VAL A 109 6.52 4.60 -4.94
CA VAL A 109 6.18 4.51 -6.38
C VAL A 109 5.60 5.83 -6.90
N ARG A 110 4.67 6.43 -6.17
CA ARG A 110 4.08 7.74 -6.53
C ARG A 110 5.13 8.85 -6.63
N THR A 111 6.14 8.78 -5.78
CA THR A 111 7.24 9.76 -5.77
C THR A 111 8.21 9.55 -6.95
N LEU A 112 8.41 8.29 -7.36
CA LEU A 112 9.28 7.96 -8.49
C LEU A 112 8.62 8.18 -9.86
N ASN A 113 7.30 8.30 -9.91
CA ASN A 113 6.57 8.60 -11.14
C ASN A 113 6.73 10.07 -11.53
#